data_de39c43ffda955c2e3cee90c7104151b
#
_entry.id   de39c43ffda955c2e3cee90c7104151b
#
_cell.length_a   1.000
_cell.length_b   1.000
_cell.length_c   1.000
_cell.angle_alpha   90.00
_cell.angle_beta   90.00
_cell.angle_gamma   90.00
#
_symmetry.space_group_name_H-M   'P 1'
#
loop_
_entity.id
_entity.type
_entity.pdbx_description
1 polymer ?
#
loop_
_entity_poly.entity_id
_entity_poly.type
_entity_poly.pdbx_seq_one_letter_code
_entity_poly.pdbx_strand_id
1 'polypeptide(L)'
;LAMCSGRRKAELCRFKVDDFKDENLVCGGALYKTSEPIQTKGFGLGKYIYCYTLAKKFKPYFDAWMAERQKLGIECEWLFPAGTTSEQMSDTTLNSWANTFSRMTGEDFYWHSLRHYFTTHLAKLGLPDNVIQDIVGWESADMVRVYKDLSAEEQISQYFDENGEIRSDAQKSLADL
;
A
#
# COMPACT_ATOMS: atom_id res chain seq x y z
N LEU A 1 -1.81 5.58 -3.71
CA LEU A 1 -0.67 4.93 -3.03
C LEU A 1 -1.12 4.18 -1.78
N ALA A 2 -1.77 4.80 -0.79
CA ALA A 2 -2.13 4.17 0.48
C ALA A 2 -2.91 2.85 0.31
N MET A 3 -3.91 2.83 -0.57
CA MET A 3 -4.71 1.64 -0.90
C MET A 3 -3.94 0.55 -1.64
N CYS A 4 -2.80 0.88 -2.23
CA CYS A 4 -1.98 -0.05 -3.03
C CYS A 4 -0.73 -0.53 -2.29
N SER A 5 -0.43 0.03 -1.11
CA SER A 5 0.79 -0.28 -0.35
C SER A 5 0.52 -0.60 1.13
N GLY A 6 -0.64 -0.25 1.65
CA GLY A 6 -0.98 -0.44 3.07
C GLY A 6 -0.07 0.32 4.04
N ARG A 7 0.64 1.36 3.59
CA ARG A 7 1.60 2.09 4.41
C ARG A 7 0.92 3.03 5.41
N ARG A 8 1.60 3.27 6.54
CA ARG A 8 1.16 4.27 7.50
C ARG A 8 1.32 5.67 6.89
N LYS A 9 0.48 6.63 7.31
CA LYS A 9 0.50 8.00 6.77
C LYS A 9 1.88 8.66 6.77
N ALA A 10 2.65 8.52 7.86
CA ALA A 10 4.00 9.07 7.94
C ALA A 10 5.00 8.41 6.97
N GLU A 11 4.76 7.15 6.59
CA GLU A 11 5.56 6.45 5.60
C GLU A 11 5.20 6.92 4.18
N LEU A 12 3.91 7.24 3.92
CA LEU A 12 3.46 7.73 2.61
C LEU A 12 4.17 9.02 2.19
N CYS A 13 4.52 9.88 3.14
CA CYS A 13 5.23 11.12 2.86
C CYS A 13 6.70 10.91 2.44
N ARG A 14 7.25 9.70 2.61
CA ARG A 14 8.66 9.39 2.38
C ARG A 14 8.95 8.71 1.06
N PHE A 15 7.92 8.44 0.27
CA PHE A 15 8.12 7.88 -1.05
C PHE A 15 8.72 8.92 -1.99
N LYS A 16 9.65 8.45 -2.82
CA LYS A 16 10.28 9.23 -3.89
C LYS A 16 9.67 8.86 -5.24
N VAL A 17 9.82 9.73 -6.22
CA VAL A 17 9.42 9.44 -7.61
C VAL A 17 10.16 8.22 -8.14
N ASP A 18 11.44 8.11 -7.81
CA ASP A 18 12.31 7.04 -8.26
C ASP A 18 11.91 5.65 -7.74
N ASP A 19 11.13 5.58 -6.66
CA ASP A 19 10.60 4.30 -6.15
C ASP A 19 9.67 3.58 -7.15
N PHE A 20 9.17 4.29 -8.16
CA PHE A 20 8.20 3.80 -9.12
C PHE A 20 8.73 3.72 -10.55
N LYS A 21 10.04 3.67 -10.72
CA LYS A 21 10.70 3.35 -11.99
C LYS A 21 10.62 1.85 -12.29
N ASP A 22 10.70 1.50 -13.56
CA ASP A 22 10.61 0.09 -14.00
C ASP A 22 11.71 -0.81 -13.41
N GLU A 23 12.89 -0.24 -13.10
CA GLU A 23 14.00 -0.93 -12.43
C GLU A 23 13.67 -1.39 -11.00
N ASN A 24 12.65 -0.80 -10.39
CA ASN A 24 12.17 -1.15 -9.07
C ASN A 24 11.00 -2.16 -9.08
N LEU A 25 10.62 -2.65 -10.26
CA LEU A 25 9.64 -3.71 -10.38
C LEU A 25 10.24 -5.06 -9.94
N VAL A 26 9.54 -5.74 -9.06
CA VAL A 26 9.88 -7.07 -8.55
C VAL A 26 8.71 -8.04 -8.70
N CYS A 27 8.93 -9.32 -8.40
CA CYS A 27 7.92 -10.37 -8.48
C CYS A 27 7.23 -10.41 -9.85
N GLY A 28 8.03 -10.42 -10.94
CA GLY A 28 7.47 -10.47 -12.30
C GLY A 28 6.68 -9.23 -12.72
N GLY A 29 6.95 -8.08 -12.07
CA GLY A 29 6.26 -6.81 -12.36
C GLY A 29 5.01 -6.57 -11.51
N ALA A 30 4.71 -7.46 -10.56
CA ALA A 30 3.54 -7.31 -9.70
C ALA A 30 3.65 -6.18 -8.68
N LEU A 31 4.87 -5.91 -8.20
CA LEU A 31 5.12 -4.96 -7.12
C LEU A 31 6.23 -3.98 -7.50
N TYR A 32 6.05 -2.71 -7.14
CA TYR A 32 7.17 -1.80 -6.95
C TYR A 32 7.77 -2.01 -5.57
N LYS A 33 9.08 -2.09 -5.49
CA LYS A 33 9.85 -2.08 -4.24
C LYS A 33 10.58 -0.76 -4.17
N THR A 34 10.53 -0.06 -3.04
CA THR A 34 11.28 1.21 -2.89
C THR A 34 12.77 1.01 -3.16
N SER A 35 13.39 1.98 -3.82
CA SER A 35 14.81 1.99 -4.16
C SER A 35 15.71 1.91 -2.92
N GLU A 36 15.26 2.57 -1.83
CA GLU A 36 15.90 2.57 -0.52
C GLU A 36 14.91 2.18 0.58
N PRO A 37 15.39 1.67 1.73
CA PRO A 37 14.52 1.39 2.86
C PRO A 37 13.95 2.69 3.44
N ILE A 38 12.65 2.71 3.71
CA ILE A 38 11.96 3.83 4.34
C ILE A 38 11.94 3.64 5.86
N GLN A 39 12.24 4.70 6.60
CA GLN A 39 12.13 4.70 8.04
C GLN A 39 10.66 4.55 8.47
N THR A 40 10.37 3.54 9.27
CA THR A 40 9.06 3.31 9.87
C THR A 40 9.06 3.70 11.34
N LYS A 41 7.86 3.92 11.88
CA LYS A 41 7.67 4.15 13.31
C LYS A 41 7.76 2.80 14.03
N GLY A 42 8.95 2.43 14.46
CA GLY A 42 9.24 1.20 15.22
C GLY A 42 10.14 1.51 16.40
N PHE A 43 10.14 0.64 17.39
CA PHE A 43 10.82 0.71 18.68
C PHE A 43 12.13 1.55 18.71
N GLY A 44 12.07 2.69 19.39
CA GLY A 44 13.20 3.50 19.84
C GLY A 44 14.00 4.23 18.75
N LEU A 45 14.74 3.54 17.92
CA LEU A 45 15.67 4.13 16.95
C LEU A 45 15.16 4.19 15.52
N GLY A 46 13.89 3.80 15.26
CA GLY A 46 13.34 3.70 13.93
C GLY A 46 13.84 2.46 13.17
N LYS A 47 12.94 1.68 12.67
CA LYS A 47 13.21 0.56 11.79
C LYS A 47 13.19 1.05 10.34
N TYR A 48 14.11 0.58 9.53
CA TYR A 48 14.12 0.84 8.08
C TYR A 48 13.65 -0.43 7.36
N ILE A 49 12.67 -0.28 6.48
CA ILE A 49 12.12 -1.39 5.71
C ILE A 49 11.95 -0.98 4.25
N TYR A 50 12.10 -1.95 3.36
CA TYR A 50 11.62 -1.79 1.99
C TYR A 50 10.09 -1.81 1.97
N CYS A 51 9.51 -0.94 1.14
CA CYS A 51 8.06 -0.86 0.99
C CYS A 51 7.66 -1.43 -0.37
N TYR A 52 6.54 -2.13 -0.40
CA TYR A 52 5.98 -2.73 -1.59
C TYR A 52 4.67 -2.04 -1.97
N THR A 53 4.44 -1.84 -3.27
CA THR A 53 3.24 -1.21 -3.81
C THR A 53 2.74 -2.02 -5.00
N LEU A 54 1.45 -2.37 -5.03
CA LEU A 54 0.82 -3.08 -6.15
C LEU A 54 0.97 -2.27 -7.43
N ALA A 55 1.79 -2.75 -8.37
CA ALA A 55 2.20 -2.00 -9.55
C ALA A 55 1.00 -1.73 -10.48
N LYS A 56 0.27 -2.76 -10.88
CA LYS A 56 -0.84 -2.66 -11.82
C LYS A 56 -1.93 -1.70 -11.35
N LYS A 57 -2.26 -1.73 -10.05
CA LYS A 57 -3.28 -0.85 -9.47
C LYS A 57 -2.80 0.58 -9.28
N PHE A 58 -1.53 0.78 -8.98
CA PHE A 58 -0.98 2.09 -8.68
C PHE A 58 -0.56 2.87 -9.92
N LYS A 59 -0.02 2.20 -10.94
CA LYS A 59 0.55 2.82 -12.16
C LYS A 59 -0.34 3.90 -12.81
N PRO A 60 -1.63 3.68 -13.04
CA PRO A 60 -2.47 4.72 -13.66
C PRO A 60 -2.55 6.02 -12.84
N TYR A 61 -2.60 5.91 -11.52
CA TYR A 61 -2.62 7.08 -10.62
C TYR A 61 -1.26 7.75 -10.54
N PHE A 62 -0.19 6.96 -10.58
CA PHE A 62 1.18 7.48 -10.63
C PHE A 62 1.40 8.30 -11.90
N ASP A 63 1.05 7.76 -13.06
CA ASP A 63 1.22 8.44 -14.35
C ASP A 63 0.39 9.74 -14.41
N ALA A 64 -0.86 9.71 -13.95
CA ALA A 64 -1.70 10.90 -13.87
C ALA A 64 -1.09 11.97 -12.94
N TRP A 65 -0.55 11.55 -11.79
CA TRP A 65 0.12 12.46 -10.87
C TRP A 65 1.41 13.03 -11.45
N MET A 66 2.21 12.23 -12.15
CA MET A 66 3.43 12.71 -12.82
C MET A 66 3.12 13.74 -13.91
N ALA A 67 2.06 13.54 -14.68
CA ALA A 67 1.59 14.54 -15.65
C ALA A 67 1.16 15.84 -14.98
N GLU A 68 0.50 15.77 -13.82
CA GLU A 68 0.11 16.98 -13.07
C GLU A 68 1.32 17.67 -12.44
N ARG A 69 2.29 16.93 -11.89
CA ARG A 69 3.57 17.48 -11.41
C ARG A 69 4.29 18.29 -12.49
N GLN A 70 4.32 17.76 -13.72
CA GLN A 70 4.95 18.45 -14.86
C GLN A 70 4.26 19.79 -15.15
N LYS A 71 2.92 19.83 -15.16
CA LYS A 71 2.16 21.06 -15.35
C LYS A 71 2.41 22.09 -14.25
N LEU A 72 2.59 21.62 -13.01
CA LEU A 72 2.85 22.45 -11.84
C LEU A 72 4.32 22.85 -11.69
N GLY A 73 5.22 22.37 -12.55
CA GLY A 73 6.67 22.64 -12.47
C GLY A 73 7.33 22.04 -11.23
N ILE A 74 6.84 20.91 -10.71
CA ILE A 74 7.38 20.26 -9.51
C ILE A 74 8.53 19.33 -9.92
N GLU A 75 9.76 19.66 -9.56
CA GLU A 75 10.99 18.93 -9.95
C GLU A 75 11.72 18.26 -8.77
N CYS A 76 11.10 18.18 -7.58
CA CYS A 76 11.73 17.56 -6.42
C CYS A 76 11.67 16.02 -6.45
N GLU A 77 12.52 15.37 -5.65
CA GLU A 77 12.56 13.89 -5.54
C GLU A 77 11.34 13.29 -4.87
N TRP A 78 10.66 14.02 -3.98
CA TRP A 78 9.53 13.50 -3.21
C TRP A 78 8.32 13.23 -4.09
N LEU A 79 7.69 12.08 -3.93
CA LEU A 79 6.44 11.78 -4.64
C LEU A 79 5.35 12.80 -4.29
N PHE A 80 5.24 13.14 -3.01
CA PHE A 80 4.32 14.16 -2.50
C PHE A 80 5.09 15.27 -1.79
N PRO A 81 5.38 16.38 -2.48
CA PRO A 81 6.02 17.55 -1.86
C PRO A 81 5.04 18.37 -1.02
N ALA A 82 5.57 19.25 -0.20
CA ALA A 82 4.81 20.26 0.52
C ALA A 82 4.37 21.39 -0.45
N GLY A 83 3.18 21.28 -1.04
CA GLY A 83 2.70 22.20 -2.08
C GLY A 83 3.54 22.08 -3.35
N THR A 84 4.05 23.20 -3.87
CA THR A 84 4.94 23.26 -5.03
C THR A 84 6.43 23.41 -4.65
N THR A 85 6.76 23.21 -3.38
CA THR A 85 8.13 23.31 -2.87
C THR A 85 8.92 22.04 -3.15
N SER A 86 10.24 22.09 -2.89
CA SER A 86 11.08 20.88 -2.92
C SER A 86 11.13 20.14 -1.59
N GLU A 87 10.37 20.57 -0.60
CA GLU A 87 10.34 19.97 0.73
C GLU A 87 9.39 18.77 0.79
N GLN A 88 9.73 17.81 1.63
CA GLN A 88 8.87 16.67 1.92
C GLN A 88 7.57 17.11 2.58
N MET A 89 6.45 16.55 2.15
CA MET A 89 5.15 16.75 2.81
C MET A 89 5.16 16.19 4.24
N SER A 90 4.60 16.95 5.17
CA SER A 90 4.44 16.50 6.56
C SER A 90 3.22 15.58 6.73
N ASP A 91 3.24 14.72 7.74
CA ASP A 91 2.10 13.87 8.07
C ASP A 91 0.90 14.65 8.66
N THR A 92 1.12 15.89 9.12
CA THR A 92 0.05 16.79 9.56
C THR A 92 -0.81 17.25 8.38
N THR A 93 -0.22 17.43 7.20
CA THR A 93 -0.97 17.72 5.97
C THR A 93 -1.95 16.60 5.64
N LEU A 94 -1.55 15.34 5.82
CA LEU A 94 -2.44 14.20 5.63
C LEU A 94 -3.60 14.16 6.63
N ASN A 95 -3.43 14.66 7.86
CA ASN A 95 -4.55 14.80 8.80
C ASN A 95 -5.58 15.81 8.27
N SER A 96 -5.12 16.93 7.73
CA SER A 96 -6.01 17.93 7.11
C SER A 96 -6.79 17.34 5.93
N TRP A 97 -6.15 16.52 5.11
CA TRP A 97 -6.83 15.81 4.02
C TRP A 97 -7.86 14.81 4.53
N ALA A 98 -7.58 14.06 5.60
CA ALA A 98 -8.55 13.15 6.21
C ALA A 98 -9.83 13.89 6.62
N ASN A 99 -9.69 15.02 7.30
CA ASN A 99 -10.83 15.88 7.68
C ASN A 99 -11.61 16.38 6.45
N THR A 100 -10.91 16.69 5.37
CA THR A 100 -11.55 17.13 4.12
C THR A 100 -12.33 15.98 3.49
N PHE A 101 -11.75 14.78 3.41
CA PHE A 101 -12.44 13.60 2.88
C PHE A 101 -13.67 13.24 3.71
N SER A 102 -13.57 13.26 5.05
CA SER A 102 -14.74 13.03 5.91
C SER A 102 -15.87 14.02 5.63
N ARG A 103 -15.56 15.31 5.46
CA ARG A 103 -16.57 16.31 5.11
C ARG A 103 -17.20 16.09 3.73
N MET A 104 -16.39 15.64 2.75
CA MET A 104 -16.88 15.42 1.37
C MET A 104 -17.74 14.19 1.25
N THR A 105 -17.44 13.13 2.00
CA THR A 105 -18.15 11.86 1.92
C THR A 105 -19.29 11.71 2.91
N GLY A 106 -19.27 12.50 3.99
CA GLY A 106 -20.19 12.34 5.13
C GLY A 106 -19.83 11.17 6.06
N GLU A 107 -18.69 10.51 5.82
CA GLU A 107 -18.21 9.34 6.55
C GLU A 107 -16.88 9.65 7.24
N ASP A 108 -16.66 9.05 8.41
CA ASP A 108 -15.40 9.20 9.13
C ASP A 108 -14.24 8.55 8.37
N PHE A 109 -13.38 9.36 7.77
CA PHE A 109 -12.19 8.89 7.08
C PHE A 109 -10.94 8.98 7.97
N TYR A 110 -10.19 7.89 8.05
CA TYR A 110 -8.88 7.85 8.69
C TYR A 110 -7.89 7.00 7.90
N TRP A 111 -6.64 7.46 7.80
CA TRP A 111 -5.62 6.83 6.96
C TRP A 111 -5.37 5.36 7.30
N HIS A 112 -5.59 4.98 8.56
CA HIS A 112 -5.37 3.61 9.01
C HIS A 112 -6.38 2.61 8.41
N SER A 113 -7.58 3.08 8.06
CA SER A 113 -8.59 2.25 7.38
C SER A 113 -8.11 1.74 6.02
N LEU A 114 -7.28 2.52 5.33
CA LEU A 114 -6.70 2.09 4.05
C LEU A 114 -5.70 0.94 4.20
N ARG A 115 -5.03 0.86 5.35
CA ARG A 115 -4.15 -0.27 5.68
C ARG A 115 -4.97 -1.52 6.01
N HIS A 116 -6.10 -1.40 6.72
CA HIS A 116 -7.08 -2.47 6.91
C HIS A 116 -7.59 -2.97 5.55
N TYR A 117 -8.07 -2.05 4.73
CA TYR A 117 -8.53 -2.37 3.38
C TYR A 117 -7.48 -3.15 2.58
N PHE A 118 -6.23 -2.67 2.55
CA PHE A 118 -5.14 -3.31 1.80
C PHE A 118 -4.87 -4.73 2.31
N THR A 119 -4.77 -4.92 3.62
CA THR A 119 -4.53 -6.23 4.23
C THR A 119 -5.66 -7.22 3.93
N THR A 120 -6.91 -6.78 4.13
CA THR A 120 -8.09 -7.58 3.83
C THR A 120 -8.15 -7.91 2.34
N HIS A 121 -7.79 -6.95 1.47
CA HIS A 121 -7.73 -7.19 0.03
C HIS A 121 -6.71 -8.26 -0.35
N LEU A 122 -5.48 -8.21 0.19
CA LEU A 122 -4.46 -9.25 -0.04
C LEU A 122 -4.93 -10.62 0.48
N ALA A 123 -5.57 -10.64 1.65
CA ALA A 123 -6.13 -11.86 2.22
C ALA A 123 -7.25 -12.44 1.34
N LYS A 124 -8.15 -11.59 0.80
CA LYS A 124 -9.21 -12.00 -0.16
C LYS A 124 -8.65 -12.56 -1.47
N LEU A 125 -7.44 -12.19 -1.84
CA LEU A 125 -6.71 -12.74 -2.99
C LEU A 125 -6.00 -14.06 -2.67
N GLY A 126 -6.14 -14.57 -1.44
CA GLY A 126 -5.59 -15.85 -1.01
C GLY A 126 -4.10 -15.81 -0.65
N LEU A 127 -3.51 -14.63 -0.40
CA LEU A 127 -2.13 -14.56 0.05
C LEU A 127 -1.99 -15.11 1.48
N PRO A 128 -0.97 -15.95 1.74
CA PRO A 128 -0.65 -16.42 3.09
C PRO A 128 -0.32 -15.27 4.05
N ASP A 129 -0.65 -15.43 5.33
CA ASP A 129 -0.45 -14.39 6.34
C ASP A 129 1.01 -13.93 6.47
N ASN A 130 1.99 -14.83 6.32
CA ASN A 130 3.41 -14.48 6.33
C ASN A 130 3.81 -13.61 5.12
N VAL A 131 3.24 -13.86 3.96
CA VAL A 131 3.50 -13.04 2.75
C VAL A 131 2.86 -11.65 2.91
N ILE A 132 1.63 -11.58 3.45
CA ILE A 132 0.98 -10.31 3.78
C ILE A 132 1.81 -9.53 4.81
N GLN A 133 2.32 -10.22 5.84
CA GLN A 133 3.23 -9.65 6.85
C GLN A 133 4.43 -8.97 6.19
N ASP A 134 5.10 -9.66 5.27
CA ASP A 134 6.29 -9.15 4.59
C ASP A 134 5.96 -7.93 3.70
N ILE A 135 4.88 -8.02 2.90
CA ILE A 135 4.43 -6.92 2.04
C ILE A 135 4.07 -5.69 2.88
N VAL A 136 3.34 -5.88 3.97
CA VAL A 136 2.87 -4.79 4.84
C VAL A 136 3.96 -4.31 5.81
N GLY A 137 5.01 -5.10 6.04
CA GLY A 137 6.14 -4.77 6.89
C GLY A 137 5.81 -4.84 8.39
N TRP A 138 5.11 -5.87 8.82
CA TRP A 138 4.88 -6.16 10.23
C TRP A 138 5.98 -7.06 10.81
N GLU A 139 6.13 -7.03 12.13
CA GLU A 139 7.12 -7.88 12.83
C GLU A 139 6.55 -9.28 13.13
N SER A 140 5.22 -9.40 13.23
CA SER A 140 4.54 -10.66 13.51
C SER A 140 3.36 -10.87 12.57
N ALA A 141 3.16 -12.11 12.14
CA ALA A 141 2.00 -12.52 11.36
C ALA A 141 0.68 -12.40 12.18
N ASP A 142 0.74 -12.38 13.50
CA ASP A 142 -0.44 -12.16 14.34
C ASP A 142 -1.10 -10.81 14.06
N MET A 143 -0.32 -9.82 13.63
CA MET A 143 -0.85 -8.52 13.22
C MET A 143 -1.77 -8.63 12.00
N VAL A 144 -1.54 -9.60 11.11
CA VAL A 144 -2.42 -9.84 9.96
C VAL A 144 -3.84 -10.16 10.43
N ARG A 145 -3.99 -10.99 11.47
CA ARG A 145 -5.29 -11.36 12.02
C ARG A 145 -6.08 -10.19 12.58
N VAL A 146 -5.39 -9.20 13.15
CA VAL A 146 -6.02 -7.97 13.68
C VAL A 146 -6.58 -7.10 12.56
N TYR A 147 -5.95 -7.13 11.38
CA TYR A 147 -6.30 -6.28 10.25
C TYR A 147 -7.10 -7.00 9.16
N LYS A 148 -7.21 -8.32 9.26
CA LYS A 148 -7.92 -9.15 8.30
C LYS A 148 -9.38 -9.25 8.70
N ASP A 149 -10.22 -8.53 7.98
CA ASP A 149 -11.67 -8.53 8.16
C ASP A 149 -12.31 -9.55 7.20
N LEU A 150 -12.09 -10.84 7.50
CA LEU A 150 -12.66 -11.96 6.76
C LEU A 150 -13.38 -12.90 7.71
N SER A 151 -14.60 -13.29 7.39
CA SER A 151 -15.28 -14.37 8.07
C SER A 151 -14.58 -15.72 7.84
N ALA A 152 -14.83 -16.68 8.71
CA ALA A 152 -14.31 -18.05 8.53
C ALA A 152 -14.78 -18.65 7.19
N GLU A 153 -16.02 -18.39 6.80
CA GLU A 153 -16.58 -18.85 5.53
C GLU A 153 -15.88 -18.23 4.33
N GLU A 154 -15.63 -16.92 4.35
CA GLU A 154 -14.86 -16.24 3.29
C GLU A 154 -13.44 -16.79 3.18
N GLN A 155 -12.82 -17.15 4.29
CA GLN A 155 -11.47 -17.75 4.29
C GLN A 155 -11.48 -19.15 3.70
N ILE A 156 -12.44 -19.99 4.10
CA ILE A 156 -12.56 -21.37 3.64
C ILE A 156 -12.93 -21.41 2.16
N SER A 157 -13.86 -20.58 1.72
CA SER A 157 -14.33 -20.54 0.31
C SER A 157 -13.24 -20.24 -0.71
N GLN A 158 -12.13 -19.64 -0.29
CA GLN A 158 -10.99 -19.39 -1.19
C GLN A 158 -10.30 -20.67 -1.69
N TYR A 159 -10.48 -21.77 -0.95
CA TYR A 159 -9.85 -23.05 -1.26
C TYR A 159 -10.75 -24.00 -2.05
N PHE A 160 -11.99 -23.60 -2.33
CA PHE A 160 -12.94 -24.42 -3.08
C PHE A 160 -13.36 -23.73 -4.38
N ASP A 161 -13.58 -24.53 -5.42
CA ASP A 161 -14.13 -24.05 -6.68
C ASP A 161 -15.68 -24.03 -6.65
N GLU A 162 -16.29 -23.70 -7.77
CA GLU A 162 -17.75 -23.65 -7.94
C GLU A 162 -18.43 -25.04 -7.82
N ASN A 163 -17.66 -26.14 -7.96
CA ASN A 163 -18.13 -27.50 -7.80
C ASN A 163 -17.91 -28.03 -6.38
N GLY A 164 -17.29 -27.23 -5.48
CA GLY A 164 -16.96 -27.63 -4.13
C GLY A 164 -15.69 -28.47 -4.01
N GLU A 165 -14.86 -28.54 -5.06
CA GLU A 165 -13.59 -29.23 -5.05
C GLU A 165 -12.47 -28.30 -4.61
N ILE A 166 -11.42 -28.87 -3.99
CA ILE A 166 -10.23 -28.09 -3.57
C ILE A 166 -9.49 -27.61 -4.83
N ARG A 167 -9.30 -26.31 -4.94
CA ARG A 167 -8.55 -25.68 -6.04
C ARG A 167 -7.11 -26.14 -6.02
N SER A 168 -6.64 -26.67 -7.15
CA SER A 168 -5.25 -27.07 -7.34
C SER A 168 -4.28 -25.88 -7.36
N ASP A 169 -4.77 -24.67 -7.63
CA ASP A 169 -4.06 -23.39 -7.76
C ASP A 169 -4.56 -22.36 -6.72
N ALA A 170 -4.73 -22.81 -5.47
CA ALA A 170 -5.21 -21.93 -4.38
C ALA A 170 -4.34 -20.67 -4.13
N GLN A 171 -3.24 -20.52 -4.86
CA GLN A 171 -2.38 -19.33 -4.89
C GLN A 171 -2.60 -18.58 -6.20
N LYS A 172 -3.32 -17.46 -6.15
CA LYS A 172 -3.32 -16.52 -7.26
C LYS A 172 -1.94 -15.91 -7.41
N SER A 173 -1.43 -15.84 -8.62
CA SER A 173 -0.16 -15.17 -8.91
C SER A 173 -0.23 -13.70 -8.49
N LEU A 174 0.83 -13.19 -7.87
CA LEU A 174 0.99 -11.75 -7.56
C LEU A 174 0.92 -10.88 -8.84
N ALA A 175 1.23 -11.45 -9.99
CA ALA A 175 1.13 -10.77 -11.28
C ALA A 175 -0.32 -10.44 -11.67
N ASP A 176 -1.30 -11.14 -11.10
CA ASP A 176 -2.73 -10.91 -11.35
C ASP A 176 -3.31 -9.80 -10.45
N LEU A 177 -2.50 -9.27 -9.52
CA LEU A 177 -2.83 -8.18 -8.62
C LEU A 177 -2.55 -6.82 -9.25
#